data_05002d6ace0f3bf6f5f720557bbb999e
#
_entry.id   05002d6ace0f3bf6f5f720557bbb999e
#
_cell.length_a   1.000
_cell.length_b   1.000
_cell.length_c   1.000
_cell.angle_alpha   90.00
_cell.angle_beta   90.00
_cell.angle_gamma   90.00
#
_symmetry.space_group_name_H-M   'P 1'
#
loop_
_entity.id
_entity.type
_entity.pdbx_description
1 polymer ?
#
loop_
_entity_poly.entity_id
_entity_poly.type
_entity_poly.pdbx_seq_one_letter_code
_entity_poly.pdbx_strand_id
1 'polypeptide(L)'
;MLAGVAVVALGACASNRGSMPSPDYSGQAAGQNLQSLGELAARYKSNPHDKGTIIHYAAALRAVGQSQQAVAVLETGITVYPQDADIAVAYAKALTADGRFEQSLAVLGNVIRPDAPDWNALLVKGATLDQLGRNGEARQLYAQALTIAPGEASIEANLGLSYAMTNELPAAEQHLRKAVQMRGATSQIRQNLALVVGLQGRFDECRALYAAELPPEQVESNMAYVRALLTQQNRWDMIENG
;
A
#
# COMPACT_ATOMS: atom_id res chain seq x y z
N MET A 1 16.71 15.74 -8.10
CA MET A 1 16.63 14.27 -8.21
C MET A 1 16.26 13.71 -6.85
N LEU A 2 14.97 13.59 -6.57
CA LEU A 2 14.43 12.95 -5.37
C LEU A 2 14.26 11.46 -5.68
N ALA A 3 15.31 10.69 -5.45
CA ALA A 3 15.22 9.25 -5.41
C ALA A 3 15.12 8.83 -3.95
N GLY A 4 14.05 8.22 -3.56
CA GLY A 4 13.95 7.54 -2.27
C GLY A 4 12.73 7.93 -1.43
N VAL A 5 11.54 7.99 -2.05
CA VAL A 5 10.32 7.82 -1.25
C VAL A 5 10.28 6.37 -0.82
N ALA A 6 10.39 6.14 0.48
CA ALA A 6 10.20 4.84 1.07
C ALA A 6 8.92 4.22 0.50
N VAL A 7 9.05 3.02 -0.03
CA VAL A 7 7.92 2.21 -0.49
C VAL A 7 6.96 2.07 0.68
N VAL A 8 5.93 2.92 0.71
CA VAL A 8 4.82 2.75 1.62
C VAL A 8 4.13 1.45 1.18
N ALA A 9 4.31 0.40 1.96
CA ALA A 9 3.70 -0.88 1.67
C ALA A 9 2.18 -0.70 1.58
N LEU A 10 1.62 -0.90 0.40
CA LEU A 10 0.19 -0.92 0.15
C LEU A 10 -0.40 -2.19 0.79
N GLY A 11 -0.59 -2.14 2.10
CA GLY A 11 -1.29 -3.17 2.84
C GLY A 11 -2.78 -2.89 2.84
N ALA A 12 -3.49 -3.41 1.88
CA ALA A 12 -4.95 -3.33 1.86
C ALA A 12 -5.55 -4.67 2.25
N CYS A 13 -6.29 -4.70 3.33
CA CYS A 13 -7.15 -5.82 3.69
C CYS A 13 -8.47 -5.73 2.94
N ALA A 14 -8.84 -6.81 2.28
CA ALA A 14 -10.11 -6.93 1.60
C ALA A 14 -11.18 -7.54 2.51
N SER A 15 -12.41 -7.08 2.37
CA SER A 15 -13.59 -7.74 2.91
C SER A 15 -14.63 -8.03 1.82
N ASN A 16 -14.98 -9.27 1.77
CA ASN A 16 -16.29 -9.87 1.52
C ASN A 16 -17.12 -9.46 0.28
N ARG A 17 -16.66 -9.90 -0.89
CA ARG A 17 -17.50 -10.21 -2.07
C ARG A 17 -16.76 -11.23 -2.91
N GLY A 18 -16.78 -12.53 -2.62
CA GLY A 18 -16.32 -13.58 -3.56
C GLY A 18 -14.94 -13.40 -4.23
N SER A 19 -14.30 -12.23 -4.07
CA SER A 19 -12.94 -11.92 -4.50
C SER A 19 -11.96 -12.44 -3.46
N MET A 20 -10.91 -13.11 -3.88
CA MET A 20 -9.86 -13.57 -2.97
C MET A 20 -8.96 -12.38 -2.61
N PRO A 21 -9.00 -11.89 -1.37
CA PRO A 21 -8.13 -10.78 -0.97
C PRO A 21 -6.67 -11.21 -1.06
N SER A 22 -5.84 -10.33 -1.59
CA SER A 22 -4.39 -10.45 -1.44
C SER A 22 -4.05 -10.24 0.04
N PRO A 23 -3.51 -11.23 0.75
CA PRO A 23 -3.24 -11.10 2.18
C PRO A 23 -2.22 -10.00 2.45
N ASP A 24 -2.39 -9.32 3.57
CA ASP A 24 -1.44 -8.33 4.07
C ASP A 24 -0.39 -9.03 4.96
N TYR A 25 0.84 -9.10 4.48
CA TYR A 25 1.98 -9.62 5.23
C TYR A 25 2.83 -8.52 5.86
N SER A 26 2.50 -7.24 5.67
CA SER A 26 3.33 -6.11 6.10
C SER A 26 3.48 -5.98 7.62
N GLY A 27 2.52 -6.51 8.39
CA GLY A 27 2.53 -6.49 9.85
C GLY A 27 3.20 -7.69 10.51
N GLN A 28 3.72 -8.66 9.75
CA GLN A 28 4.36 -9.85 10.29
C GLN A 28 5.85 -9.61 10.57
N ALA A 29 6.39 -10.27 11.60
CA ALA A 29 7.82 -10.26 11.86
C ALA A 29 8.60 -10.88 10.67
N ALA A 30 9.79 -10.38 10.37
CA ALA A 30 10.59 -10.81 9.22
C ALA A 30 10.78 -12.35 9.15
N GLY A 31 10.97 -13.00 10.30
CA GLY A 31 11.08 -14.47 10.38
C GLY A 31 9.81 -15.21 9.98
N GLN A 32 8.63 -14.70 10.37
CA GLN A 32 7.34 -15.27 9.99
C GLN A 32 7.07 -15.10 8.50
N ASN A 33 7.43 -13.95 7.94
CA ASN A 33 7.33 -13.69 6.50
C ASN A 33 8.17 -14.67 5.67
N LEU A 34 9.39 -14.97 6.10
CA LEU A 34 10.27 -15.91 5.41
C LEU A 34 9.76 -17.36 5.50
N GLN A 35 9.23 -17.79 6.64
CA GLN A 35 8.64 -19.11 6.78
C GLN A 35 7.39 -19.25 5.89
N SER A 36 6.48 -18.29 5.95
CA SER A 36 5.29 -18.24 5.10
C SER A 36 5.64 -18.22 3.62
N LEU A 37 6.70 -17.51 3.24
CA LEU A 37 7.19 -17.46 1.86
C LEU A 37 7.67 -18.84 1.40
N GLY A 38 8.44 -19.57 2.23
CA GLY A 38 8.90 -20.92 1.91
C GLY A 38 7.76 -21.90 1.70
N GLU A 39 6.73 -21.87 2.55
CA GLU A 39 5.55 -22.71 2.42
C GLU A 39 4.74 -22.39 1.15
N LEU A 40 4.57 -21.09 0.85
CA LEU A 40 3.87 -20.65 -0.37
C LEU A 40 4.65 -21.00 -1.63
N ALA A 41 5.99 -20.89 -1.60
CA ALA A 41 6.84 -21.32 -2.70
C ALA A 41 6.71 -22.83 -2.98
N ALA A 42 6.68 -23.66 -1.93
CA ALA A 42 6.47 -25.10 -2.08
C ALA A 42 5.09 -25.43 -2.67
N ARG A 43 4.02 -24.75 -2.22
CA ARG A 43 2.67 -24.90 -2.78
C ARG A 43 2.62 -24.47 -4.24
N TYR A 44 3.20 -23.33 -4.57
CA TYR A 44 3.27 -22.83 -5.95
C TYR A 44 4.01 -23.81 -6.87
N LYS A 45 5.12 -24.38 -6.39
CA LYS A 45 5.88 -25.40 -7.14
C LYS A 45 5.06 -26.67 -7.39
N SER A 46 4.23 -27.09 -6.43
CA SER A 46 3.38 -28.28 -6.57
C SER A 46 2.14 -28.04 -7.45
N ASN A 47 1.58 -26.83 -7.43
CA ASN A 47 0.43 -26.46 -8.26
C ASN A 47 0.53 -24.98 -8.72
N PRO A 48 1.29 -24.71 -9.81
CA PRO A 48 1.55 -23.35 -10.28
C PRO A 48 0.33 -22.67 -10.91
N HIS A 49 -0.76 -23.39 -11.09
CA HIS A 49 -2.02 -22.88 -11.68
C HIS A 49 -3.10 -22.62 -10.63
N ASP A 50 -2.85 -22.87 -9.35
CA ASP A 50 -3.83 -22.55 -8.30
C ASP A 50 -3.91 -21.04 -8.07
N LYS A 51 -5.07 -20.43 -8.39
CA LYS A 51 -5.32 -18.99 -8.29
C LYS A 51 -4.96 -18.43 -6.91
N GLY A 52 -5.43 -19.11 -5.85
CA GLY A 52 -5.19 -18.67 -4.48
C GLY A 52 -3.71 -18.67 -4.13
N THR A 53 -2.99 -19.73 -4.48
CA THR A 53 -1.55 -19.84 -4.26
C THR A 53 -0.77 -18.79 -5.03
N ILE A 54 -1.12 -18.53 -6.30
CA ILE A 54 -0.51 -17.47 -7.12
C ILE A 54 -0.62 -16.11 -6.42
N ILE A 55 -1.83 -15.71 -6.01
CA ILE A 55 -2.09 -14.41 -5.35
C ILE A 55 -1.35 -14.31 -4.03
N HIS A 56 -1.42 -15.36 -3.19
CA HIS A 56 -0.81 -15.34 -1.87
C HIS A 56 0.73 -15.35 -1.95
N TYR A 57 1.30 -16.16 -2.83
CA TYR A 57 2.74 -16.22 -3.03
C TYR A 57 3.29 -14.89 -3.55
N ALA A 58 2.63 -14.29 -4.54
CA ALA A 58 3.01 -12.97 -5.04
C ALA A 58 2.90 -11.87 -3.97
N ALA A 59 1.88 -11.93 -3.11
CA ALA A 59 1.74 -10.99 -1.99
C ALA A 59 2.87 -11.15 -0.97
N ALA A 60 3.25 -12.38 -0.63
CA ALA A 60 4.37 -12.67 0.27
C ALA A 60 5.72 -12.22 -0.33
N LEU A 61 5.94 -12.44 -1.63
CA LEU A 61 7.12 -11.95 -2.35
C LEU A 61 7.24 -10.41 -2.28
N ARG A 62 6.13 -9.69 -2.50
CA ARG A 62 6.11 -8.23 -2.37
C ARG A 62 6.44 -7.78 -0.95
N ALA A 63 5.89 -8.45 0.07
CA ALA A 63 6.11 -8.11 1.47
C ALA A 63 7.59 -8.21 1.90
N VAL A 64 8.37 -9.06 1.23
CA VAL A 64 9.84 -9.18 1.45
C VAL A 64 10.66 -8.41 0.41
N GLY A 65 10.03 -7.51 -0.37
CA GLY A 65 10.73 -6.68 -1.36
C GLY A 65 11.12 -7.38 -2.67
N GLN A 66 10.66 -8.62 -2.89
CA GLN A 66 10.95 -9.39 -4.12
C GLN A 66 9.91 -9.10 -5.21
N SER A 67 9.74 -7.82 -5.56
CA SER A 67 8.67 -7.37 -6.47
C SER A 67 8.79 -7.94 -7.87
N GLN A 68 10.00 -8.09 -8.43
CA GLN A 68 10.22 -8.71 -9.74
C GLN A 68 9.78 -10.17 -9.79
N GLN A 69 10.03 -10.94 -8.71
CA GLN A 69 9.57 -12.32 -8.64
C GLN A 69 8.04 -12.40 -8.50
N ALA A 70 7.43 -11.47 -7.74
CA ALA A 70 5.98 -11.36 -7.66
C ALA A 70 5.35 -11.09 -9.04
N VAL A 71 5.96 -10.21 -9.84
CA VAL A 71 5.55 -9.94 -11.23
C VAL A 71 5.61 -11.23 -12.06
N ALA A 72 6.73 -11.96 -12.04
CA ALA A 72 6.89 -13.20 -12.81
C ALA A 72 5.86 -14.28 -12.45
N VAL A 73 5.56 -14.44 -11.17
CA VAL A 73 4.51 -15.37 -10.69
C VAL A 73 3.14 -14.97 -11.23
N LEU A 74 2.84 -13.67 -11.24
CA LEU A 74 1.53 -13.16 -11.70
C LEU A 74 1.40 -13.10 -13.23
N GLU A 75 2.50 -13.02 -13.98
CA GLU A 75 2.50 -13.23 -15.44
C GLU A 75 2.00 -14.63 -15.80
N THR A 76 2.41 -15.66 -15.04
CA THR A 76 1.82 -16.99 -15.17
C THR A 76 0.32 -16.96 -14.84
N GLY A 77 -0.08 -16.25 -13.77
CA GLY A 77 -1.48 -16.09 -13.38
C GLY A 77 -2.34 -15.46 -14.46
N ILE A 78 -1.87 -14.35 -15.07
CA ILE A 78 -2.57 -13.67 -16.19
C ILE A 78 -2.73 -14.59 -17.40
N THR A 79 -1.75 -15.43 -17.66
CA THR A 79 -1.82 -16.40 -18.79
C THR A 79 -2.90 -17.47 -18.55
N VAL A 80 -3.03 -17.95 -17.31
CA VAL A 80 -4.02 -18.97 -16.92
C VAL A 80 -5.42 -18.36 -16.73
N TYR A 81 -5.49 -17.12 -16.21
CA TYR A 81 -6.72 -16.42 -15.85
C TYR A 81 -6.79 -15.02 -16.48
N PRO A 82 -6.86 -14.89 -17.81
CA PRO A 82 -6.62 -13.62 -18.51
C PRO A 82 -7.65 -12.53 -18.25
N GLN A 83 -8.84 -12.87 -17.73
CA GLN A 83 -9.92 -11.91 -17.43
C GLN A 83 -10.30 -11.91 -15.94
N ASP A 84 -9.52 -12.54 -15.11
CA ASP A 84 -9.79 -12.59 -13.68
C ASP A 84 -9.34 -11.29 -13.00
N ALA A 85 -10.30 -10.58 -12.40
CA ALA A 85 -10.06 -9.29 -11.77
C ALA A 85 -9.12 -9.40 -10.55
N ASP A 86 -9.18 -10.48 -9.77
CA ASP A 86 -8.32 -10.65 -8.60
C ASP A 86 -6.85 -10.83 -9.00
N ILE A 87 -6.61 -11.64 -10.04
CA ILE A 87 -5.26 -11.83 -10.61
C ILE A 87 -4.74 -10.50 -11.20
N ALA A 88 -5.59 -9.79 -11.96
CA ALA A 88 -5.21 -8.51 -12.55
C ALA A 88 -4.87 -7.46 -11.49
N VAL A 89 -5.65 -7.36 -10.42
CA VAL A 89 -5.39 -6.47 -9.28
C VAL A 89 -4.12 -6.87 -8.55
N ALA A 90 -3.90 -8.17 -8.31
CA ALA A 90 -2.66 -8.65 -7.70
C ALA A 90 -1.44 -8.33 -8.58
N TYR A 91 -1.56 -8.51 -9.88
CA TYR A 91 -0.52 -8.20 -10.86
C TYR A 91 -0.21 -6.70 -10.91
N ALA A 92 -1.23 -5.86 -10.93
CA ALA A 92 -1.06 -4.42 -10.86
C ALA A 92 -0.34 -3.98 -9.56
N LYS A 93 -0.68 -4.57 -8.41
CA LYS A 93 0.04 -4.35 -7.14
C LYS A 93 1.53 -4.71 -7.23
N ALA A 94 1.85 -5.83 -7.89
CA ALA A 94 3.24 -6.25 -8.07
C ALA A 94 4.00 -5.32 -9.02
N LEU A 95 3.38 -4.93 -10.14
CA LEU A 95 3.93 -3.97 -11.09
C LEU A 95 4.19 -2.61 -10.45
N THR A 96 3.26 -2.11 -9.63
CA THR A 96 3.43 -0.86 -8.88
C THR A 96 4.59 -0.95 -7.90
N ALA A 97 4.71 -2.07 -7.16
CA ALA A 97 5.83 -2.31 -6.25
C ALA A 97 7.18 -2.46 -6.97
N ASP A 98 7.17 -2.88 -8.23
CA ASP A 98 8.36 -3.00 -9.10
C ASP A 98 8.69 -1.69 -9.86
N GLY A 99 7.89 -0.61 -9.67
CA GLY A 99 8.06 0.67 -10.35
C GLY A 99 7.54 0.70 -11.79
N ARG A 100 6.82 -0.33 -12.25
CA ARG A 100 6.27 -0.46 -13.61
C ARG A 100 4.85 0.16 -13.66
N PHE A 101 4.76 1.45 -13.34
CA PHE A 101 3.48 2.14 -13.09
C PHE A 101 2.55 2.16 -14.30
N GLU A 102 3.06 2.49 -15.49
CA GLU A 102 2.23 2.56 -16.71
C GLU A 102 1.65 1.18 -17.08
N GLN A 103 2.40 0.11 -16.84
CA GLN A 103 1.90 -1.24 -17.06
C GLN A 103 0.82 -1.62 -16.04
N SER A 104 0.99 -1.20 -14.78
CA SER A 104 -0.04 -1.35 -13.75
C SER A 104 -1.33 -0.65 -14.16
N LEU A 105 -1.26 0.59 -14.63
CA LEU A 105 -2.42 1.35 -15.08
C LEU A 105 -3.10 0.69 -16.28
N ALA A 106 -2.34 0.15 -17.24
CA ALA A 106 -2.88 -0.56 -18.40
C ALA A 106 -3.62 -1.83 -17.98
N VAL A 107 -3.05 -2.65 -17.08
CA VAL A 107 -3.69 -3.86 -16.55
C VAL A 107 -5.01 -3.51 -15.88
N LEU A 108 -5.02 -2.50 -15.00
CA LEU A 108 -6.23 -2.07 -14.29
C LEU A 108 -7.27 -1.47 -15.24
N GLY A 109 -6.85 -0.77 -16.29
CA GLY A 109 -7.75 -0.25 -17.31
C GLY A 109 -8.56 -1.32 -18.02
N ASN A 110 -8.02 -2.53 -18.16
CA ASN A 110 -8.69 -3.64 -18.82
C ASN A 110 -9.74 -4.36 -17.94
N VAL A 111 -9.66 -4.22 -16.62
CA VAL A 111 -10.54 -4.94 -15.66
C VAL A 111 -11.50 -4.03 -14.92
N ILE A 112 -11.26 -2.72 -14.89
CA ILE A 112 -12.19 -1.75 -14.30
C ILE A 112 -13.35 -1.52 -15.26
N ARG A 113 -14.52 -2.04 -14.90
CA ARG A 113 -15.74 -1.88 -15.66
C ARG A 113 -16.46 -0.60 -15.23
N PRO A 114 -16.80 0.31 -16.16
CA PRO A 114 -17.49 1.57 -15.82
C PRO A 114 -18.88 1.37 -15.21
N ASP A 115 -19.57 0.28 -15.61
CA ASP A 115 -20.90 -0.09 -15.15
C ASP A 115 -20.93 -0.82 -13.79
N ALA A 116 -19.81 -1.43 -13.40
CA ALA A 116 -19.67 -2.16 -12.15
C ALA A 116 -18.22 -2.09 -11.65
N PRO A 117 -17.75 -0.91 -11.22
CA PRO A 117 -16.36 -0.74 -10.83
C PRO A 117 -16.08 -1.49 -9.52
N ASP A 118 -14.95 -2.20 -9.48
CA ASP A 118 -14.43 -2.84 -8.28
C ASP A 118 -13.63 -1.81 -7.46
N TRP A 119 -14.00 -1.64 -6.19
CA TRP A 119 -13.35 -0.67 -5.31
C TRP A 119 -11.84 -0.95 -5.09
N ASN A 120 -11.43 -2.23 -5.06
CA ASN A 120 -10.03 -2.60 -4.86
C ASN A 120 -9.19 -2.29 -6.10
N ALA A 121 -9.74 -2.49 -7.30
CA ALA A 121 -9.10 -2.07 -8.54
C ALA A 121 -8.95 -0.54 -8.62
N LEU A 122 -9.99 0.22 -8.23
CA LEU A 122 -9.91 1.68 -8.11
C LEU A 122 -8.87 2.13 -7.09
N LEU A 123 -8.81 1.47 -5.93
CA LEU A 123 -7.82 1.74 -4.89
C LEU A 123 -6.39 1.55 -5.41
N VAL A 124 -6.11 0.42 -6.08
CA VAL A 124 -4.78 0.14 -6.63
C VAL A 124 -4.42 1.11 -7.74
N LYS A 125 -5.37 1.46 -8.61
CA LYS A 125 -5.16 2.45 -9.65
C LYS A 125 -4.83 3.82 -9.06
N GLY A 126 -5.55 4.25 -8.03
CA GLY A 126 -5.27 5.47 -7.28
C GLY A 126 -3.86 5.47 -6.69
N ALA A 127 -3.48 4.38 -6.01
CA ALA A 127 -2.15 4.26 -5.43
C ALA A 127 -1.03 4.27 -6.49
N THR A 128 -1.28 3.71 -7.68
CA THR A 128 -0.33 3.79 -8.80
C THR A 128 -0.20 5.22 -9.33
N LEU A 129 -1.31 5.97 -9.42
CA LEU A 129 -1.30 7.37 -9.81
C LEU A 129 -0.57 8.26 -8.80
N ASP A 130 -0.72 7.99 -7.50
CA ASP A 130 0.04 8.68 -6.45
C ASP A 130 1.56 8.51 -6.64
N GLN A 131 2.03 7.30 -7.00
CA GLN A 131 3.44 7.07 -7.31
C GLN A 131 3.95 7.85 -8.53
N LEU A 132 3.05 8.22 -9.45
CA LEU A 132 3.33 9.07 -10.60
C LEU A 132 3.18 10.58 -10.29
N GLY A 133 2.87 10.97 -9.04
CA GLY A 133 2.60 12.36 -8.66
C GLY A 133 1.24 12.89 -9.14
N ARG A 134 0.37 12.02 -9.69
CA ARG A 134 -0.98 12.37 -10.18
C ARG A 134 -2.01 12.31 -9.05
N ASN A 135 -1.68 12.96 -7.91
CA ASN A 135 -2.45 12.84 -6.66
C ASN A 135 -3.91 13.31 -6.78
N GLY A 136 -4.19 14.33 -7.59
CA GLY A 136 -5.58 14.77 -7.84
C GLY A 136 -6.45 13.69 -8.46
N GLU A 137 -5.93 12.94 -9.44
CA GLU A 137 -6.63 11.83 -10.07
C GLU A 137 -6.75 10.63 -9.13
N ALA A 138 -5.71 10.35 -8.35
CA ALA A 138 -5.74 9.30 -7.33
C ALA A 138 -6.88 9.54 -6.33
N ARG A 139 -7.00 10.76 -5.79
CA ARG A 139 -8.06 11.14 -4.83
C ARG A 139 -9.47 10.99 -5.42
N GLN A 140 -9.67 11.27 -6.71
CA GLN A 140 -10.95 11.00 -7.38
C GLN A 140 -11.30 9.51 -7.38
N LEU A 141 -10.32 8.63 -7.64
CA LEU A 141 -10.54 7.19 -7.60
C LEU A 141 -10.81 6.68 -6.18
N TYR A 142 -10.12 7.22 -5.17
CA TYR A 142 -10.40 6.89 -3.77
C TYR A 142 -11.80 7.35 -3.35
N ALA A 143 -12.25 8.53 -3.79
CA ALA A 143 -13.61 8.99 -3.55
C ALA A 143 -14.64 8.05 -4.18
N GLN A 144 -14.42 7.60 -5.42
CA GLN A 144 -15.27 6.58 -6.05
C GLN A 144 -15.25 5.26 -5.27
N ALA A 145 -14.08 4.78 -4.86
CA ALA A 145 -13.97 3.56 -4.07
C ALA A 145 -14.72 3.66 -2.74
N LEU A 146 -14.70 4.82 -2.06
CA LEU A 146 -15.46 5.08 -0.82
C LEU A 146 -16.98 5.03 -1.03
N THR A 147 -17.49 5.41 -2.21
CA THR A 147 -18.94 5.29 -2.48
C THR A 147 -19.38 3.83 -2.60
N ILE A 148 -18.46 2.93 -3.04
CA ILE A 148 -18.72 1.51 -3.23
C ILE A 148 -18.50 0.75 -1.92
N ALA A 149 -17.43 1.08 -1.20
CA ALA A 149 -17.00 0.39 0.01
C ALA A 149 -16.66 1.40 1.14
N PRO A 150 -17.65 2.09 1.72
CA PRO A 150 -17.43 3.16 2.71
C PRO A 150 -16.87 2.64 4.05
N GLY A 151 -16.91 1.33 4.28
CA GLY A 151 -16.37 0.68 5.49
C GLY A 151 -14.92 0.23 5.40
N GLU A 152 -14.23 0.45 4.27
CA GLU A 152 -12.88 -0.05 4.04
C GLU A 152 -11.80 0.92 4.54
N ALA A 153 -11.15 0.57 5.65
CA ALA A 153 -10.09 1.38 6.27
C ALA A 153 -8.94 1.70 5.31
N SER A 154 -8.62 0.78 4.40
CA SER A 154 -7.55 0.94 3.41
C SER A 154 -7.78 2.10 2.45
N ILE A 155 -9.03 2.41 2.08
CA ILE A 155 -9.33 3.51 1.17
C ILE A 155 -9.09 4.86 1.87
N GLU A 156 -9.59 5.02 3.10
CA GLU A 156 -9.33 6.21 3.91
C GLU A 156 -7.83 6.38 4.20
N ALA A 157 -7.12 5.29 4.44
CA ALA A 157 -5.68 5.34 4.68
C ALA A 157 -4.90 5.80 3.44
N ASN A 158 -5.22 5.27 2.25
CA ASN A 158 -4.57 5.71 1.01
C ASN A 158 -4.91 7.17 0.66
N LEU A 159 -6.15 7.59 0.89
CA LEU A 159 -6.54 8.99 0.72
C LEU A 159 -5.74 9.90 1.66
N GLY A 160 -5.56 9.51 2.92
CA GLY A 160 -4.70 10.21 3.87
C GLY A 160 -3.25 10.28 3.42
N LEU A 161 -2.69 9.18 2.91
CA LEU A 161 -1.32 9.16 2.37
C LEU A 161 -1.18 10.04 1.12
N SER A 162 -2.17 10.05 0.23
CA SER A 162 -2.19 10.93 -0.93
C SER A 162 -2.14 12.41 -0.54
N TYR A 163 -2.84 12.82 0.54
CA TYR A 163 -2.73 14.17 1.11
C TYR A 163 -1.35 14.42 1.73
N ALA A 164 -0.76 13.43 2.41
CA ALA A 164 0.57 13.56 2.97
C ALA A 164 1.65 13.78 1.87
N MET A 165 1.51 13.11 0.73
CA MET A 165 2.42 13.26 -0.42
C MET A 165 2.42 14.67 -1.02
N THR A 166 1.36 15.43 -0.85
CA THR A 166 1.24 16.84 -1.27
C THR A 166 1.41 17.82 -0.11
N ASN A 167 1.94 17.35 1.03
CA ASN A 167 2.18 18.14 2.24
C ASN A 167 0.91 18.75 2.88
N GLU A 168 -0.26 18.20 2.57
CA GLU A 168 -1.54 18.58 3.19
C GLU A 168 -1.76 17.78 4.48
N LEU A 169 -0.81 17.92 5.44
CA LEU A 169 -0.70 17.07 6.63
C LEU A 169 -1.96 17.09 7.53
N PRO A 170 -2.68 18.22 7.74
CA PRO A 170 -3.92 18.19 8.53
C PRO A 170 -5.01 17.32 7.89
N ALA A 171 -5.19 17.37 6.57
CA ALA A 171 -6.14 16.53 5.84
C ALA A 171 -5.70 15.05 5.88
N ALA A 172 -4.41 14.79 5.71
CA ALA A 172 -3.82 13.45 5.84
C ALA A 172 -4.12 12.83 7.21
N GLU A 173 -3.92 13.58 8.29
CA GLU A 173 -4.20 13.14 9.65
C GLU A 173 -5.69 12.84 9.85
N GLN A 174 -6.57 13.70 9.36
CA GLN A 174 -8.02 13.50 9.47
C GLN A 174 -8.46 12.16 8.88
N HIS A 175 -8.00 11.85 7.66
CA HIS A 175 -8.31 10.60 6.98
C HIS A 175 -7.69 9.39 7.68
N LEU A 176 -6.45 9.48 8.12
CA LEU A 176 -5.78 8.39 8.85
C LEU A 176 -6.41 8.14 10.23
N ARG A 177 -6.82 9.18 10.97
CA ARG A 177 -7.57 9.00 12.22
C ARG A 177 -8.91 8.30 12.01
N LYS A 178 -9.60 8.61 10.91
CA LYS A 178 -10.81 7.89 10.52
C LYS A 178 -10.50 6.43 10.21
N ALA A 179 -9.47 6.17 9.41
CA ALA A 179 -9.06 4.82 9.03
C ALA A 179 -8.71 3.93 10.25
N VAL A 180 -7.99 4.46 11.26
CA VAL A 180 -7.61 3.67 12.45
C VAL A 180 -8.78 3.29 13.34
N GLN A 181 -9.91 3.99 13.24
CA GLN A 181 -11.14 3.67 13.98
C GLN A 181 -12.05 2.68 13.23
N MET A 182 -11.76 2.42 11.96
CA MET A 182 -12.58 1.53 11.13
C MET A 182 -12.23 0.07 11.38
N ARG A 183 -13.22 -0.80 11.15
CA ARG A 183 -12.99 -2.24 11.17
C ARG A 183 -11.97 -2.61 10.08
N GLY A 184 -10.99 -3.43 10.44
CA GLY A 184 -9.91 -3.84 9.51
C GLY A 184 -8.72 -2.89 9.47
N ALA A 185 -8.66 -1.87 10.38
CA ALA A 185 -7.45 -1.07 10.54
C ALA A 185 -6.26 -1.96 10.90
N THR A 186 -5.18 -1.86 10.12
CA THR A 186 -3.95 -2.63 10.31
C THR A 186 -2.94 -1.84 11.16
N SER A 187 -1.92 -2.54 11.68
CA SER A 187 -0.76 -1.88 12.31
C SER A 187 -0.10 -0.86 11.37
N GLN A 188 -0.01 -1.16 10.07
CA GLN A 188 0.54 -0.25 9.08
C GLN A 188 -0.24 1.08 8.99
N ILE A 189 -1.58 1.03 9.03
CA ILE A 189 -2.42 2.24 9.02
C ILE A 189 -2.16 3.09 10.26
N ARG A 190 -2.00 2.47 11.44
CA ARG A 190 -1.67 3.19 12.68
C ARG A 190 -0.26 3.77 12.65
N GLN A 191 0.71 3.07 12.06
CA GLN A 191 2.07 3.59 11.84
C GLN A 191 2.08 4.76 10.84
N ASN A 192 1.25 4.72 9.79
CA ASN A 192 1.10 5.84 8.86
C ASN A 192 0.53 7.09 9.55
N LEU A 193 -0.42 6.91 10.47
CA LEU A 193 -0.89 8.01 11.32
C LEU A 193 0.25 8.58 12.18
N ALA A 194 1.05 7.71 12.82
CA ALA A 194 2.20 8.14 13.61
C ALA A 194 3.19 8.97 12.78
N LEU A 195 3.49 8.51 11.55
CA LEU A 195 4.35 9.25 10.62
C LEU A 195 3.80 10.65 10.33
N VAL A 196 2.53 10.77 9.95
CA VAL A 196 1.91 12.06 9.59
C VAL A 196 1.86 13.01 10.80
N VAL A 197 1.58 12.50 12.00
CA VAL A 197 1.65 13.28 13.25
C VAL A 197 3.07 13.76 13.52
N GLY A 198 4.07 12.93 13.29
CA GLY A 198 5.48 13.27 13.43
C GLY A 198 5.94 14.33 12.43
N LEU A 199 5.47 14.26 11.17
CA LEU A 199 5.76 15.27 10.14
C LEU A 199 5.15 16.65 10.48
N GLN A 200 4.16 16.72 11.35
CA GLN A 200 3.63 17.98 11.91
C GLN A 200 4.41 18.48 13.13
N GLY A 201 5.55 17.83 13.49
CA GLY A 201 6.39 18.20 14.62
C GLY A 201 5.90 17.71 15.99
N ARG A 202 4.82 16.92 16.04
CA ARG A 202 4.23 16.39 17.29
C ARG A 202 4.94 15.09 17.69
N PHE A 203 6.22 15.21 18.08
CA PHE A 203 7.10 14.07 18.29
C PHE A 203 6.70 13.16 19.46
N ASP A 204 6.18 13.72 20.56
CA ASP A 204 5.76 12.90 21.71
C ASP A 204 4.56 12.02 21.36
N GLU A 205 3.57 12.57 20.66
CA GLU A 205 2.41 11.82 20.20
C GLU A 205 2.80 10.78 19.12
N CYS A 206 3.66 11.17 18.17
CA CYS A 206 4.22 10.26 17.18
C CYS A 206 4.89 9.04 17.83
N ARG A 207 5.75 9.29 18.83
CA ARG A 207 6.43 8.25 19.60
C ARG A 207 5.43 7.34 20.31
N ALA A 208 4.41 7.90 20.96
CA ALA A 208 3.38 7.12 21.66
C ALA A 208 2.59 6.22 20.70
N LEU A 209 2.23 6.74 19.51
CA LEU A 209 1.55 5.97 18.48
C LEU A 209 2.42 4.82 17.95
N TYR A 210 3.71 5.05 17.70
CA TYR A 210 4.61 3.96 17.31
C TYR A 210 4.81 2.93 18.42
N ALA A 211 4.95 3.37 19.67
CA ALA A 211 5.17 2.48 20.82
C ALA A 211 3.98 1.55 21.10
N ALA A 212 2.78 1.92 20.67
CA ALA A 212 1.60 1.06 20.75
C ALA A 212 1.63 -0.11 19.75
N GLU A 213 2.47 -0.03 18.71
CA GLU A 213 2.50 -0.98 17.59
C GLU A 213 3.83 -1.72 17.46
N LEU A 214 4.92 -1.15 17.94
CA LEU A 214 6.29 -1.57 17.59
C LEU A 214 7.16 -1.77 18.84
N PRO A 215 8.14 -2.67 18.76
CA PRO A 215 9.16 -2.78 19.80
C PRO A 215 10.05 -1.51 19.87
N PRO A 216 10.65 -1.21 21.01
CA PRO A 216 11.38 0.05 21.27
C PRO A 216 12.44 0.39 20.22
N GLU A 217 13.19 -0.58 19.74
CA GLU A 217 14.25 -0.39 18.73
C GLU A 217 13.66 0.14 17.41
N GLN A 218 12.51 -0.40 16.97
CA GLN A 218 11.84 0.06 15.76
C GLN A 218 11.21 1.45 15.95
N VAL A 219 10.71 1.75 17.15
CA VAL A 219 10.23 3.10 17.50
C VAL A 219 11.35 4.12 17.30
N GLU A 220 12.54 3.88 17.87
CA GLU A 220 13.66 4.83 17.72
C GLU A 220 14.11 4.97 16.27
N SER A 221 14.15 3.88 15.51
CA SER A 221 14.45 3.92 14.07
C SER A 221 13.44 4.79 13.30
N ASN A 222 12.15 4.59 13.55
CA ASN A 222 11.09 5.37 12.89
C ASN A 222 11.12 6.85 13.32
N MET A 223 11.39 7.15 14.58
CA MET A 223 11.56 8.52 15.06
C MET A 223 12.77 9.22 14.42
N ALA A 224 13.87 8.50 14.23
CA ALA A 224 15.04 9.02 13.51
C ALA A 224 14.70 9.33 12.04
N TYR A 225 13.95 8.44 11.39
CA TYR A 225 13.47 8.63 10.02
C TYR A 225 12.56 9.87 9.88
N VAL A 226 11.59 10.05 10.78
CA VAL A 226 10.71 11.24 10.79
C VAL A 226 11.52 12.53 10.89
N ARG A 227 12.51 12.57 11.81
CA ARG A 227 13.38 13.76 11.95
C ARG A 227 14.21 14.02 10.70
N ALA A 228 14.71 12.96 10.05
CA ALA A 228 15.49 13.09 8.81
C ALA A 228 14.64 13.68 7.68
N LEU A 229 13.38 13.25 7.53
CA LEU A 229 12.46 13.80 6.53
C LEU A 229 12.22 15.30 6.74
N LEU A 230 11.96 15.74 7.97
CA LEU A 230 11.76 17.15 8.30
C LEU A 230 13.03 18.00 8.05
N THR A 231 14.20 17.44 8.35
CA THR A 231 15.46 18.15 8.09
C THR A 231 15.70 18.33 6.59
N GLN A 232 15.34 17.34 5.77
CA GLN A 232 15.41 17.46 4.30
C GLN A 232 14.45 18.53 3.79
N GLN A 233 13.20 18.51 4.24
CA GLN A 233 12.18 19.49 3.84
C GLN A 233 12.60 20.92 4.21
N ASN A 234 13.02 21.16 5.43
CA ASN A 234 13.51 22.49 5.86
C ASN A 234 14.72 22.97 5.04
N ARG A 235 15.60 22.05 4.61
CA ARG A 235 16.73 22.39 3.76
C ARG A 235 16.30 22.81 2.35
N TRP A 236 15.27 22.17 1.78
CA TRP A 236 14.70 22.56 0.49
C TRP A 236 14.01 23.91 0.58
N ASP A 237 13.20 24.17 1.60
CA ASP A 237 12.52 25.44 1.83
C ASP A 237 13.53 26.61 1.96
N MET A 238 14.69 26.38 2.56
CA MET A 238 15.77 27.38 2.64
C MET A 238 16.45 27.63 1.28
N ILE A 239 16.53 26.63 0.40
CA ILE A 239 17.13 26.78 -0.94
C ILE A 239 16.18 27.49 -1.89
N GLU A 240 14.87 27.24 -1.80
CA GLU A 240 13.86 27.85 -2.66
C GLU A 240 13.54 29.32 -2.27
N ASN A 241 13.69 29.68 -0.99
CA ASN A 241 13.34 30.99 -0.44
C ASN A 241 14.55 31.89 -0.16
N GLY A 242 15.77 31.48 -0.45
CA GLY A 242 17.02 32.22 -0.28
C GLY A 242 17.64 32.60 -1.59
#